data_2c4ed4680ab44b61037b2d1f826ad140
#
_entry.id   2c4ed4680ab44b61037b2d1f826ad140
#
_cell.length_a   1.000
_cell.length_b   1.000
_cell.length_c   1.000
_cell.angle_alpha   90.00
_cell.angle_beta   90.00
_cell.angle_gamma   90.00
#
_symmetry.space_group_name_H-M   'P 1'
#
loop_
_entity.id
_entity.type
_entity.pdbx_description
1 polymer ?
#
loop_
_entity_poly.entity_id
_entity_poly.type
_entity_poly.pdbx_seq_one_letter_code
_entity_poly.pdbx_strand_id
1 'polypeptide(L)'
;MTKIVVFGLIALLGIAFIDAVRASCEHGKPPTSKIFGAVFHMLRTGKSLELIVGSYKLLVDLDKHFPRVYLSGMDDSRSSSNSPSKLVVVKEAWAPIIGFVDKATAVSEAGDKQSGGSLDHSSFQALIEELAEILSETKFEAASMEPLRNMLIFQYLVVVFEDDFLPRNATLNWSMQRESLLSLLLGSRKINYKSLMKYFMAILCQLSQLQSELSKHPVLQESSESKLSKNCHTALSLALHGVLKDTCVSMEKLLVMIMDLDMARKIADIEGHTTRGDSPRTPLMDIILDELSYNKDSVPVFLKIFSESKWKLEIVVQYLWKYITKPSVRTRKSNGHTEDATFDGALKCFSNKTGTKSLIKKIGVDVVQFLLAHGFQAHLSILSKGNAGDKQGGDSAIVDSCQTFISAFDSLRSTDAQMEILSIGKEALFTAATIIFMKS
;
A
#
# COMPACT_ATOMS: atom_id res chain seq x y z
N MET A 1 -10.68 10.54 42.70
CA MET A 1 -9.23 10.92 42.66
C MET A 1 -8.29 9.74 42.50
N THR A 2 -8.51 8.59 43.09
CA THR A 2 -7.58 7.43 43.04
C THR A 2 -7.29 6.86 41.63
N LYS A 3 -8.29 6.77 40.73
CA LYS A 3 -8.13 6.22 39.37
C LYS A 3 -7.20 7.07 38.48
N ILE A 4 -7.29 8.40 38.55
CA ILE A 4 -6.47 9.32 37.73
C ILE A 4 -4.99 9.24 38.13
N VAL A 5 -4.71 9.16 39.43
CA VAL A 5 -3.33 9.03 39.94
C VAL A 5 -2.70 7.69 39.53
N VAL A 6 -3.44 6.60 39.59
CA VAL A 6 -2.98 5.27 39.15
C VAL A 6 -2.71 5.23 37.64
N PHE A 7 -3.55 5.82 36.82
CA PHE A 7 -3.32 5.87 35.36
C PHE A 7 -2.10 6.71 34.99
N GLY A 8 -1.89 7.85 35.67
CA GLY A 8 -0.69 8.68 35.48
C GLY A 8 0.61 7.93 35.83
N LEU A 9 0.60 7.17 36.93
CA LEU A 9 1.74 6.37 37.35
C LEU A 9 2.07 5.24 36.36
N ILE A 10 1.05 4.54 35.85
CA ILE A 10 1.23 3.48 34.84
C ILE A 10 1.81 4.05 33.55
N ALA A 11 1.35 5.22 33.10
CA ALA A 11 1.89 5.88 31.91
C ALA A 11 3.36 6.29 32.11
N LEU A 12 3.71 6.85 33.25
CA LEU A 12 5.09 7.23 33.59
C LEU A 12 6.04 6.01 33.63
N LEU A 13 5.60 4.91 34.25
CA LEU A 13 6.37 3.66 34.28
C LEU A 13 6.54 3.08 32.88
N GLY A 14 5.52 3.15 32.02
CA GLY A 14 5.59 2.73 30.63
C GLY A 14 6.60 3.55 29.82
N ILE A 15 6.60 4.88 29.97
CA ILE A 15 7.56 5.77 29.31
C ILE A 15 8.98 5.49 29.80
N ALA A 16 9.20 5.37 31.11
CA ALA A 16 10.50 5.02 31.67
C ALA A 16 11.02 3.66 31.16
N PHE A 17 10.12 2.68 30.97
CA PHE A 17 10.48 1.40 30.37
C PHE A 17 10.88 1.56 28.89
N ILE A 18 10.17 2.35 28.10
CA ILE A 18 10.51 2.65 26.69
C ILE A 18 11.91 3.28 26.62
N ASP A 19 12.21 4.26 27.47
CA ASP A 19 13.51 4.93 27.51
C ASP A 19 14.63 3.99 27.93
N ALA A 20 14.39 3.12 28.91
CA ALA A 20 15.36 2.10 29.32
C ALA A 20 15.67 1.09 28.22
N VAL A 21 14.64 0.65 27.45
CA VAL A 21 14.83 -0.25 26.30
C VAL A 21 15.63 0.46 25.21
N ARG A 22 15.30 1.73 24.88
CA ARG A 22 16.05 2.52 23.91
C ARG A 22 17.52 2.64 24.28
N ALA A 23 17.83 3.04 25.51
CA ALA A 23 19.19 3.13 26.01
C ALA A 23 19.94 1.78 25.95
N SER A 24 19.25 0.67 26.24
CA SER A 24 19.84 -0.67 26.15
C SER A 24 20.19 -1.05 24.70
N CYS A 25 19.40 -0.63 23.72
CA CYS A 25 19.61 -0.93 22.30
C CYS A 25 20.74 -0.10 21.68
N GLU A 26 20.99 1.10 22.15
CA GLU A 26 22.15 1.93 21.75
C GLU A 26 23.49 1.23 22.01
N HIS A 27 23.54 0.28 22.94
CA HIS A 27 24.71 -0.57 23.21
C HIS A 27 24.85 -1.78 22.27
N GLY A 28 24.04 -1.86 21.20
CA GLY A 28 24.14 -2.89 20.16
C GLY A 28 23.61 -4.27 20.55
N LYS A 29 22.87 -4.40 21.65
CA LYS A 29 22.24 -5.67 22.06
C LYS A 29 20.80 -5.75 21.55
N PRO A 30 20.43 -6.78 20.76
CA PRO A 30 19.05 -6.96 20.34
C PRO A 30 18.15 -7.22 21.55
N PRO A 31 16.97 -6.61 21.62
CA PRO A 31 16.01 -6.86 22.68
C PRO A 31 15.47 -8.30 22.60
N THR A 32 15.14 -8.85 23.76
CA THR A 32 14.51 -10.18 23.80
C THR A 32 13.10 -10.15 23.26
N SER A 33 12.57 -11.30 22.81
CA SER A 33 11.17 -11.43 22.35
C SER A 33 10.17 -10.97 23.41
N LYS A 34 10.48 -11.13 24.71
CA LYS A 34 9.65 -10.64 25.81
C LYS A 34 9.58 -9.11 25.85
N ILE A 35 10.70 -8.43 25.59
CA ILE A 35 10.76 -6.96 25.55
C ILE A 35 9.95 -6.45 24.35
N PHE A 36 10.13 -7.01 23.15
CA PHE A 36 9.31 -6.70 21.97
C PHE A 36 7.82 -6.89 22.27
N GLY A 37 7.45 -8.04 22.84
CA GLY A 37 6.06 -8.35 23.20
C GLY A 37 5.50 -7.35 24.20
N ALA A 38 6.26 -6.92 25.19
CA ALA A 38 5.84 -5.92 26.17
C ALA A 38 5.61 -4.54 25.53
N VAL A 39 6.51 -4.07 24.64
CA VAL A 39 6.36 -2.81 23.91
C VAL A 39 5.14 -2.87 22.98
N PHE A 40 4.96 -3.97 22.27
CA PHE A 40 3.80 -4.15 21.39
C PHE A 40 2.48 -4.21 22.19
N HIS A 41 2.49 -4.85 23.35
CA HIS A 41 1.34 -4.83 24.27
C HIS A 41 1.01 -3.42 24.75
N MET A 42 2.02 -2.60 25.06
CA MET A 42 1.81 -1.18 25.42
C MET A 42 1.22 -0.37 24.26
N LEU A 43 1.64 -0.63 23.02
CA LEU A 43 1.02 -0.02 21.84
C LEU A 43 -0.48 -0.39 21.74
N ARG A 44 -0.82 -1.66 21.99
CA ARG A 44 -2.20 -2.17 21.89
C ARG A 44 -3.13 -1.71 23.01
N THR A 45 -2.59 -1.51 24.22
CA THR A 45 -3.42 -1.27 25.44
C THR A 45 -3.19 0.10 26.04
N GLY A 46 -2.24 0.88 25.52
CA GLY A 46 -1.89 2.21 25.99
C GLY A 46 -3.11 3.15 26.01
N LYS A 47 -3.21 3.97 27.06
CA LYS A 47 -4.31 4.92 27.27
C LYS A 47 -3.85 6.38 27.19
N SER A 48 -2.55 6.64 27.03
CA SER A 48 -2.02 7.97 26.81
C SER A 48 -1.39 8.07 25.43
N LEU A 49 -1.46 9.24 24.81
CA LEU A 49 -0.90 9.52 23.49
C LEU A 49 0.62 9.26 23.49
N GLU A 50 1.30 9.72 24.51
CA GLU A 50 2.75 9.60 24.65
C GLU A 50 3.19 8.14 24.68
N LEU A 51 2.45 7.29 25.43
CA LEU A 51 2.76 5.87 25.54
C LEU A 51 2.51 5.13 24.22
N ILE A 52 1.40 5.42 23.54
CA ILE A 52 1.06 4.82 22.26
C ILE A 52 2.10 5.20 21.20
N VAL A 53 2.39 6.48 21.03
CA VAL A 53 3.34 7.00 20.04
C VAL A 53 4.77 6.59 20.39
N GLY A 54 5.15 6.62 21.68
CA GLY A 54 6.46 6.19 22.15
C GLY A 54 6.72 4.71 21.87
N SER A 55 5.72 3.85 22.13
CA SER A 55 5.79 2.41 21.84
C SER A 55 5.91 2.14 20.34
N TYR A 56 5.11 2.82 19.51
CA TYR A 56 5.17 2.71 18.05
C TYR A 56 6.56 3.09 17.50
N LYS A 57 7.08 4.27 17.91
CA LYS A 57 8.41 4.73 17.48
C LYS A 57 9.52 3.76 17.89
N LEU A 58 9.48 3.29 19.14
CA LEU A 58 10.47 2.32 19.60
C LEU A 58 10.42 1.02 18.80
N LEU A 59 9.23 0.47 18.50
CA LEU A 59 9.11 -0.75 17.69
C LEU A 59 9.69 -0.58 16.28
N VAL A 60 9.39 0.54 15.63
CA VAL A 60 9.94 0.84 14.29
C VAL A 60 11.47 1.01 14.35
N ASP A 61 11.99 1.67 15.37
CA ASP A 61 13.44 1.84 15.56
C ASP A 61 14.14 0.51 15.83
N LEU A 62 13.50 -0.39 16.61
CA LEU A 62 14.04 -1.73 16.88
C LEU A 62 14.11 -2.60 15.62
N ASP A 63 13.08 -2.59 14.78
CA ASP A 63 13.08 -3.36 13.53
C ASP A 63 14.15 -2.84 12.55
N LYS A 64 14.39 -1.52 12.50
CA LYS A 64 15.45 -0.93 11.68
C LYS A 64 16.86 -1.31 12.16
N HIS A 65 17.09 -1.33 13.47
CA HIS A 65 18.41 -1.65 14.04
C HIS A 65 18.70 -3.15 14.08
N PHE A 66 17.67 -3.97 14.19
CA PHE A 66 17.77 -5.43 14.31
C PHE A 66 16.87 -6.13 13.28
N PRO A 67 17.18 -5.98 11.97
CA PRO A 67 16.35 -6.56 10.92
C PRO A 67 16.31 -8.09 11.02
N ARG A 68 15.13 -8.66 10.83
CA ARG A 68 14.89 -10.10 10.89
C ARG A 68 15.32 -10.82 9.62
N VAL A 69 15.22 -10.14 8.49
CA VAL A 69 15.59 -10.67 7.18
C VAL A 69 16.42 -9.63 6.45
N TYR A 70 17.59 -10.01 5.95
CA TYR A 70 18.45 -9.08 5.22
C TYR A 70 19.34 -9.82 4.21
N LEU A 71 19.86 -9.09 3.23
CA LEU A 71 20.83 -9.60 2.27
C LEU A 71 22.25 -9.33 2.80
N SER A 72 23.03 -10.39 3.03
CA SER A 72 24.42 -10.27 3.42
C SER A 72 25.26 -9.92 2.18
N GLY A 73 26.15 -8.92 2.29
CA GLY A 73 27.09 -8.56 1.21
C GLY A 73 26.92 -7.16 0.64
N MET A 74 25.98 -6.34 1.14
CA MET A 74 25.86 -4.93 0.70
C MET A 74 26.76 -3.94 1.45
N ASP A 75 27.40 -4.33 2.57
CA ASP A 75 28.07 -3.36 3.49
C ASP A 75 29.59 -3.29 3.35
N ASP A 76 30.25 -4.07 2.47
CA ASP A 76 31.69 -3.96 2.30
C ASP A 76 32.08 -3.32 0.97
N SER A 77 32.20 -1.98 1.00
CA SER A 77 32.68 -1.14 -0.12
C SER A 77 34.15 -1.37 -0.50
N ARG A 78 34.76 -2.51 -0.19
CA ARG A 78 36.19 -2.80 -0.46
C ARG A 78 36.54 -4.21 -0.95
N SER A 79 35.59 -5.11 -1.25
CA SER A 79 35.99 -6.39 -1.84
C SER A 79 35.24 -6.63 -3.17
N SER A 80 35.99 -6.56 -4.26
CA SER A 80 35.57 -6.95 -5.61
C SER A 80 35.45 -8.48 -5.73
N SER A 81 34.56 -9.10 -5.00
CA SER A 81 34.19 -10.50 -5.21
C SER A 81 32.72 -10.58 -5.58
N ASN A 82 32.44 -11.05 -6.80
CA ASN A 82 31.11 -11.37 -7.33
C ASN A 82 30.46 -12.56 -6.57
N SER A 83 30.39 -12.51 -5.24
CA SER A 83 29.63 -13.49 -4.47
C SER A 83 28.16 -13.08 -4.46
N PRO A 84 27.22 -13.97 -4.83
CA PRO A 84 25.80 -13.66 -4.81
C PRO A 84 25.37 -13.31 -3.39
N SER A 85 24.64 -12.20 -3.24
CA SER A 85 24.08 -11.77 -1.95
C SER A 85 23.25 -12.90 -1.36
N LYS A 86 23.59 -13.32 -0.14
CA LYS A 86 22.91 -14.43 0.53
C LYS A 86 21.82 -13.88 1.47
N LEU A 87 20.59 -14.39 1.31
CA LEU A 87 19.51 -14.07 2.23
C LEU A 87 19.79 -14.69 3.61
N VAL A 88 19.75 -13.85 4.64
CA VAL A 88 19.88 -14.24 6.03
C VAL A 88 18.54 -14.04 6.73
N VAL A 89 18.06 -15.10 7.39
CA VAL A 89 16.85 -15.07 8.22
C VAL A 89 17.25 -15.36 9.64
N VAL A 90 16.98 -14.41 10.54
CA VAL A 90 17.31 -14.54 11.98
C VAL A 90 16.24 -15.40 12.64
N LYS A 91 16.61 -16.63 13.05
CA LYS A 91 15.67 -17.64 13.58
C LYS A 91 15.04 -17.24 14.93
N GLU A 92 15.73 -16.46 15.72
CA GLU A 92 15.27 -16.03 17.05
C GLU A 92 14.52 -14.69 17.02
N ALA A 93 14.25 -14.19 15.84
CA ALA A 93 13.56 -12.90 15.68
C ALA A 93 12.12 -13.00 16.19
N TRP A 94 11.73 -12.02 16.98
CA TRP A 94 10.36 -11.88 17.42
C TRP A 94 9.44 -11.51 16.24
N ALA A 95 8.28 -12.16 16.15
CA ALA A 95 7.25 -11.80 15.19
C ALA A 95 6.01 -11.28 15.94
N PRO A 96 5.46 -10.11 15.58
CA PRO A 96 4.25 -9.55 16.21
C PRO A 96 3.02 -10.41 15.97
N ILE A 97 3.12 -11.30 14.99
CA ILE A 97 2.02 -12.17 14.57
C ILE A 97 2.45 -13.61 14.86
N ILE A 98 1.91 -14.20 15.93
CA ILE A 98 2.09 -15.63 16.24
C ILE A 98 1.12 -16.44 15.38
N GLY A 99 1.62 -17.56 14.85
CA GLY A 99 0.86 -18.49 14.02
C GLY A 99 1.32 -18.55 12.57
N PHE A 100 2.29 -17.71 12.19
CA PHE A 100 2.98 -17.82 10.91
C PHE A 100 4.18 -18.77 10.99
N VAL A 101 4.83 -18.85 12.17
CA VAL A 101 5.98 -19.73 12.39
C VAL A 101 5.50 -20.96 13.17
N ASP A 102 5.62 -22.10 12.52
CA ASP A 102 5.63 -23.46 13.07
C ASP A 102 4.33 -24.17 13.43
N LYS A 103 3.83 -24.90 12.42
CA LYS A 103 3.33 -26.26 12.69
C LYS A 103 4.43 -27.34 12.53
N ALA A 104 5.63 -26.98 12.09
CA ALA A 104 6.68 -27.95 11.75
C ALA A 104 7.69 -28.24 12.89
N THR A 105 7.79 -27.39 13.92
CA THR A 105 8.75 -27.56 15.01
C THR A 105 8.17 -27.53 16.42
N ALA A 106 6.85 -27.45 16.56
CA ALA A 106 6.21 -27.56 17.86
C ALA A 106 6.10 -29.04 18.30
N VAL A 107 7.25 -29.66 18.57
CA VAL A 107 7.30 -30.80 19.50
C VAL A 107 7.49 -30.20 20.88
N SER A 108 6.42 -30.33 21.68
CA SER A 108 6.36 -30.23 23.13
C SER A 108 6.97 -29.02 23.84
N GLU A 109 6.07 -28.11 24.28
CA GLU A 109 5.98 -27.83 25.72
C GLU A 109 4.55 -27.34 26.02
N ALA A 110 3.78 -28.25 26.58
CA ALA A 110 2.50 -27.98 27.18
C ALA A 110 2.73 -27.15 28.45
N GLY A 111 2.30 -25.90 28.48
CA GLY A 111 2.23 -25.13 29.70
C GLY A 111 2.70 -23.71 29.61
N ASP A 112 2.01 -22.85 28.84
CA ASP A 112 1.76 -21.50 29.30
C ASP A 112 0.66 -20.82 28.44
N LYS A 113 -0.55 -20.78 28.96
CA LYS A 113 -1.71 -20.09 28.35
C LYS A 113 -1.67 -18.60 28.63
N GLN A 114 -0.57 -17.90 28.37
CA GLN A 114 -0.51 -16.44 28.44
C GLN A 114 0.37 -15.86 27.34
N SER A 115 -0.06 -15.96 26.08
CA SER A 115 0.53 -15.13 25.03
C SER A 115 -0.26 -13.81 24.90
N GLY A 116 -0.13 -12.93 25.88
CA GLY A 116 -0.84 -11.65 25.91
C GLY A 116 -0.32 -10.57 24.97
N GLY A 117 0.48 -10.88 23.94
CA GLY A 117 1.16 -9.85 23.16
C GLY A 117 1.07 -10.00 21.63
N SER A 118 0.72 -11.15 21.09
CA SER A 118 0.74 -11.33 19.64
C SER A 118 -0.63 -11.30 18.99
N LEU A 119 -0.67 -10.90 17.73
CA LEU A 119 -1.86 -10.96 16.87
C LEU A 119 -1.88 -12.30 16.14
N ASP A 120 -3.02 -12.96 16.13
CA ASP A 120 -3.28 -14.08 15.22
C ASP A 120 -3.91 -13.55 13.91
N HIS A 121 -4.11 -14.43 12.95
CA HIS A 121 -4.70 -14.09 11.65
C HIS A 121 -6.10 -13.46 11.78
N SER A 122 -6.91 -13.96 12.69
CA SER A 122 -8.26 -13.46 12.94
C SER A 122 -8.23 -12.06 13.54
N SER A 123 -7.28 -11.80 14.44
CA SER A 123 -7.09 -10.47 15.04
C SER A 123 -6.59 -9.44 14.02
N PHE A 124 -5.80 -9.87 13.01
CA PHE A 124 -5.42 -8.97 11.91
C PHE A 124 -6.65 -8.61 11.06
N GLN A 125 -7.46 -9.59 10.69
CA GLN A 125 -8.70 -9.31 9.95
C GLN A 125 -9.63 -8.39 10.74
N ALA A 126 -9.84 -8.66 12.04
CA ALA A 126 -10.65 -7.82 12.92
C ALA A 126 -10.11 -6.38 13.01
N LEU A 127 -8.79 -6.18 13.10
CA LEU A 127 -8.18 -4.84 13.08
C LEU A 127 -8.53 -4.06 11.79
N ILE A 128 -8.53 -4.73 10.64
CA ILE A 128 -8.86 -4.09 9.37
C ILE A 128 -10.36 -3.79 9.27
N GLU A 129 -11.21 -4.68 9.77
CA GLU A 129 -12.65 -4.47 9.82
C GLU A 129 -13.00 -3.29 10.74
N GLU A 130 -12.39 -3.23 11.93
CA GLU A 130 -12.54 -2.08 12.87
C GLU A 130 -12.05 -0.77 12.23
N LEU A 131 -10.92 -0.77 11.53
CA LEU A 131 -10.44 0.42 10.81
C LEU A 131 -11.41 0.88 9.73
N ALA A 132 -11.99 -0.04 8.96
CA ALA A 132 -12.97 0.28 7.93
C ALA A 132 -14.25 0.85 8.55
N GLU A 133 -14.71 0.30 9.66
CA GLU A 133 -15.90 0.76 10.39
C GLU A 133 -15.69 2.18 10.95
N ILE A 134 -14.59 2.40 11.69
CA ILE A 134 -14.24 3.70 12.27
C ILE A 134 -14.15 4.80 11.19
N LEU A 135 -13.56 4.49 10.03
CA LEU A 135 -13.41 5.46 8.95
C LEU A 135 -14.71 5.71 8.18
N SER A 136 -15.67 4.78 8.20
CA SER A 136 -16.98 4.91 7.56
C SER A 136 -17.96 5.76 8.38
N GLU A 137 -17.74 5.88 9.68
CA GLU A 137 -18.60 6.68 10.55
C GLU A 137 -18.43 8.18 10.24
N THR A 138 -19.56 8.85 9.96
CA THR A 138 -19.61 10.29 9.60
C THR A 138 -19.20 11.21 10.75
N LYS A 139 -19.01 10.68 11.95
CA LYS A 139 -18.52 11.38 13.13
C LYS A 139 -17.22 10.77 13.60
N PHE A 140 -16.16 11.05 12.88
CA PHE A 140 -14.81 10.76 13.35
C PHE A 140 -14.55 11.63 14.58
N GLU A 141 -14.89 11.14 15.77
CA GLU A 141 -14.62 11.84 17.02
C GLU A 141 -13.12 11.84 17.29
N ALA A 142 -12.48 12.96 16.98
CA ALA A 142 -11.05 13.21 17.26
C ALA A 142 -10.69 13.06 18.76
N ALA A 143 -11.67 12.82 19.63
CA ALA A 143 -11.47 12.65 21.07
C ALA A 143 -11.10 11.21 21.48
N SER A 144 -11.28 10.21 20.61
CA SER A 144 -10.97 8.82 20.93
C SER A 144 -9.53 8.45 20.53
N MET A 145 -8.80 7.79 21.43
CA MET A 145 -7.45 7.27 21.16
C MET A 145 -7.46 5.96 20.35
N GLU A 146 -8.60 5.34 20.20
CA GLU A 146 -8.73 4.03 19.59
C GLU A 146 -8.44 4.04 18.07
N PRO A 147 -8.97 4.99 17.28
CA PRO A 147 -8.62 5.11 15.87
C PRO A 147 -7.12 5.32 15.67
N LEU A 148 -6.51 6.23 16.43
CA LEU A 148 -5.10 6.52 16.38
C LEU A 148 -4.25 5.26 16.68
N ARG A 149 -4.61 4.53 17.72
CA ARG A 149 -3.95 3.29 18.12
C ARG A 149 -4.03 2.22 17.03
N ASN A 150 -5.22 1.99 16.49
CA ASN A 150 -5.43 0.99 15.45
C ASN A 150 -4.66 1.33 14.16
N MET A 151 -4.61 2.61 13.78
CA MET A 151 -3.80 3.08 12.65
C MET A 151 -2.29 2.85 12.89
N LEU A 152 -1.77 3.16 14.08
CA LEU A 152 -0.36 2.95 14.41
C LEU A 152 -0.01 1.47 14.50
N ILE A 153 -0.90 0.61 15.01
CA ILE A 153 -0.72 -0.85 14.97
C ILE A 153 -0.65 -1.32 13.51
N PHE A 154 -1.58 -0.87 12.67
CA PHE A 154 -1.60 -1.22 11.25
C PHE A 154 -0.31 -0.78 10.55
N GLN A 155 0.12 0.49 10.73
CA GLN A 155 1.37 0.99 10.15
C GLN A 155 2.58 0.15 10.58
N TYR A 156 2.67 -0.20 11.87
CA TYR A 156 3.74 -1.04 12.38
C TYR A 156 3.75 -2.43 11.73
N LEU A 157 2.58 -3.05 11.59
CA LEU A 157 2.48 -4.36 10.92
C LEU A 157 2.92 -4.30 9.46
N VAL A 158 2.61 -3.19 8.76
CA VAL A 158 3.07 -2.99 7.38
C VAL A 158 4.59 -2.86 7.30
N VAL A 159 5.21 -2.14 8.24
CA VAL A 159 6.69 -2.08 8.35
C VAL A 159 7.28 -3.49 8.51
N VAL A 160 6.71 -4.29 9.41
CA VAL A 160 7.14 -5.68 9.63
C VAL A 160 7.01 -6.54 8.37
N PHE A 161 5.92 -6.38 7.61
CA PHE A 161 5.74 -7.10 6.33
C PHE A 161 6.72 -6.61 5.27
N GLU A 162 6.98 -5.30 5.20
CA GLU A 162 7.92 -4.70 4.26
C GLU A 162 9.34 -5.21 4.51
N ASP A 163 9.80 -5.19 5.76
CA ASP A 163 11.14 -5.62 6.18
C ASP A 163 11.37 -7.13 5.97
N ASP A 164 10.31 -7.97 6.09
CA ASP A 164 10.40 -9.40 5.79
C ASP A 164 10.29 -9.69 4.27
N PHE A 165 9.40 -9.00 3.57
CA PHE A 165 9.07 -9.29 2.17
C PHE A 165 10.12 -8.77 1.18
N LEU A 166 10.58 -7.52 1.33
CA LEU A 166 11.45 -6.89 0.31
C LEU A 166 12.78 -7.63 0.10
N PRO A 167 13.52 -8.05 1.14
CA PRO A 167 14.74 -8.83 0.94
C PRO A 167 14.49 -10.18 0.28
N ARG A 168 13.37 -10.84 0.61
CA ARG A 168 12.96 -12.10 -0.01
C ARG A 168 12.57 -11.90 -1.47
N ASN A 169 11.83 -10.84 -1.77
CA ASN A 169 11.40 -10.49 -3.12
C ASN A 169 12.60 -10.17 -4.03
N ALA A 170 13.63 -9.53 -3.49
CA ALA A 170 14.85 -9.21 -4.21
C ALA A 170 15.65 -10.47 -4.66
N THR A 171 15.43 -11.63 -4.04
CA THR A 171 16.05 -12.89 -4.48
C THR A 171 15.46 -13.46 -5.77
N LEU A 172 14.30 -12.97 -6.21
CA LEU A 172 13.51 -13.51 -7.34
C LEU A 172 13.22 -15.02 -7.24
N ASN A 173 13.24 -15.56 -6.03
CA ASN A 173 13.02 -16.98 -5.75
C ASN A 173 11.67 -17.19 -5.08
N TRP A 174 10.75 -17.89 -5.76
CA TRP A 174 9.41 -18.18 -5.23
C TRP A 174 9.44 -18.90 -3.87
N SER A 175 10.36 -19.85 -3.67
CA SER A 175 10.47 -20.55 -2.38
C SER A 175 10.71 -19.58 -1.21
N MET A 176 11.51 -18.53 -1.42
CA MET A 176 11.78 -17.52 -0.40
C MET A 176 10.61 -16.56 -0.21
N GLN A 177 9.97 -16.16 -1.31
CA GLN A 177 8.81 -15.24 -1.27
C GLN A 177 7.58 -15.86 -0.62
N ARG A 178 7.30 -17.14 -0.89
CA ARG A 178 6.17 -17.86 -0.29
C ARG A 178 6.29 -18.04 1.21
N GLU A 179 7.51 -18.01 1.75
CA GLU A 179 7.81 -18.10 3.19
C GLU A 179 7.72 -16.73 3.89
N SER A 180 7.45 -15.65 3.16
CA SER A 180 7.27 -14.35 3.78
C SER A 180 6.06 -14.30 4.70
N LEU A 181 6.15 -13.47 5.75
CA LEU A 181 5.04 -13.26 6.70
C LEU A 181 3.76 -12.86 5.97
N LEU A 182 3.88 -11.99 4.95
CA LEU A 182 2.75 -11.57 4.13
C LEU A 182 2.11 -12.74 3.38
N SER A 183 2.92 -13.59 2.75
CA SER A 183 2.41 -14.77 2.02
C SER A 183 1.70 -15.74 2.94
N LEU A 184 2.27 -16.00 4.12
CA LEU A 184 1.70 -16.88 5.14
C LEU A 184 0.38 -16.32 5.70
N LEU A 185 0.31 -15.01 5.93
CA LEU A 185 -0.93 -14.31 6.34
C LEU A 185 -2.03 -14.54 5.32
N LEU A 186 -1.77 -14.16 4.06
CA LEU A 186 -2.76 -14.19 3.00
C LEU A 186 -3.16 -15.62 2.58
N GLY A 187 -2.29 -16.61 2.82
CA GLY A 187 -2.56 -18.04 2.60
C GLY A 187 -3.39 -18.71 3.70
N SER A 188 -3.62 -18.03 4.82
CA SER A 188 -4.34 -18.60 5.95
C SER A 188 -5.83 -18.80 5.64
N ARG A 189 -6.36 -19.99 5.99
CA ARG A 189 -7.80 -20.28 5.91
C ARG A 189 -8.67 -19.48 6.87
N LYS A 190 -8.06 -18.83 7.86
CA LYS A 190 -8.75 -17.96 8.83
C LYS A 190 -9.02 -16.57 8.27
N ILE A 191 -8.44 -16.20 7.12
CA ILE A 191 -8.61 -14.93 6.48
C ILE A 191 -9.55 -15.07 5.28
N ASN A 192 -10.58 -14.23 5.25
CA ASN A 192 -11.36 -14.03 4.04
C ASN A 192 -10.63 -13.04 3.12
N TYR A 193 -9.74 -13.56 2.28
CA TYR A 193 -8.87 -12.75 1.42
C TYR A 193 -9.65 -11.73 0.59
N LYS A 194 -10.74 -12.15 -0.07
CA LYS A 194 -11.52 -11.25 -0.94
C LYS A 194 -12.16 -10.11 -0.16
N SER A 195 -12.73 -10.39 1.00
CA SER A 195 -13.31 -9.35 1.87
C SER A 195 -12.24 -8.42 2.40
N LEU A 196 -11.07 -8.96 2.81
CA LEU A 196 -9.95 -8.19 3.30
C LEU A 196 -9.44 -7.19 2.25
N MET A 197 -9.31 -7.60 0.99
CA MET A 197 -8.89 -6.71 -0.12
C MET A 197 -9.92 -5.60 -0.37
N LYS A 198 -11.21 -5.89 -0.27
CA LYS A 198 -12.27 -4.89 -0.38
C LYS A 198 -12.21 -3.86 0.75
N TYR A 199 -11.95 -4.29 1.98
CA TYR A 199 -11.74 -3.37 3.10
C TYR A 199 -10.52 -2.48 2.87
N PHE A 200 -9.40 -3.01 2.37
CA PHE A 200 -8.23 -2.19 2.02
C PHE A 200 -8.56 -1.09 1.00
N MET A 201 -9.30 -1.44 -0.05
CA MET A 201 -9.75 -0.48 -1.06
C MET A 201 -10.66 0.60 -0.45
N ALA A 202 -11.63 0.20 0.37
CA ALA A 202 -12.55 1.12 1.05
C ALA A 202 -11.79 2.07 1.99
N ILE A 203 -10.92 1.53 2.85
CA ILE A 203 -10.08 2.30 3.77
C ILE A 203 -9.24 3.33 3.02
N LEU A 204 -8.57 2.91 1.94
CA LEU A 204 -7.73 3.80 1.14
C LEU A 204 -8.53 5.00 0.60
N CYS A 205 -9.72 4.75 0.03
CA CYS A 205 -10.59 5.79 -0.49
C CYS A 205 -11.11 6.72 0.63
N GLN A 206 -11.50 6.17 1.78
CA GLN A 206 -11.99 6.94 2.93
C GLN A 206 -10.90 7.81 3.55
N LEU A 207 -9.69 7.28 3.75
CA LEU A 207 -8.54 8.04 4.24
C LEU A 207 -8.24 9.26 3.37
N SER A 208 -8.32 9.12 2.05
CA SER A 208 -8.11 10.24 1.13
C SER A 208 -9.19 11.31 1.24
N GLN A 209 -10.44 10.91 1.37
CA GLN A 209 -11.54 11.85 1.54
C GLN A 209 -11.36 12.65 2.83
N LEU A 210 -11.06 11.98 3.95
CA LEU A 210 -10.80 12.62 5.24
C LEU A 210 -9.60 13.59 5.18
N GLN A 211 -8.51 13.23 4.52
CA GLN A 211 -7.37 14.12 4.31
C GLN A 211 -7.77 15.37 3.51
N SER A 212 -8.59 15.21 2.48
CA SER A 212 -9.08 16.32 1.67
C SER A 212 -9.98 17.28 2.47
N GLU A 213 -10.84 16.75 3.33
CA GLU A 213 -11.74 17.54 4.18
C GLU A 213 -10.95 18.31 5.26
N LEU A 214 -10.04 17.64 5.96
CA LEU A 214 -9.19 18.28 6.97
C LEU A 214 -8.31 19.39 6.38
N SER A 215 -7.89 19.24 5.12
CA SER A 215 -7.10 20.27 4.42
C SER A 215 -7.93 21.50 4.03
N LYS A 216 -9.25 21.37 3.86
CA LYS A 216 -10.16 22.46 3.49
C LYS A 216 -10.60 23.31 4.68
N HIS A 217 -10.57 22.76 5.89
CA HIS A 217 -10.97 23.44 7.11
C HIS A 217 -9.77 23.58 8.06
N PRO A 218 -8.85 24.53 7.85
CA PRO A 218 -7.88 24.89 8.87
C PRO A 218 -8.69 25.37 10.08
N VAL A 219 -8.47 24.72 11.24
CA VAL A 219 -9.18 24.93 12.51
C VAL A 219 -9.04 26.39 12.96
N LEU A 220 -9.92 27.26 12.46
CA LEU A 220 -10.15 28.62 12.91
C LEU A 220 -11.65 28.77 13.19
N GLN A 221 -12.18 28.04 14.17
CA GLN A 221 -13.42 28.42 14.82
C GLN A 221 -13.10 28.90 16.24
N GLU A 222 -13.14 30.22 16.41
CA GLU A 222 -13.11 30.90 17.69
C GLU A 222 -14.37 30.55 18.48
N SER A 223 -14.31 29.54 19.31
CA SER A 223 -15.26 29.33 20.38
C SER A 223 -14.57 29.54 21.74
N SER A 224 -15.29 30.14 22.66
CA SER A 224 -14.82 30.70 23.94
C SER A 224 -14.52 29.65 25.03
N GLU A 225 -13.79 28.59 24.73
CA GLU A 225 -13.34 27.60 25.71
C GLU A 225 -11.90 27.86 26.20
N SER A 226 -11.55 27.34 27.39
CA SER A 226 -10.29 27.63 28.07
C SER A 226 -9.08 27.30 27.21
N LYS A 227 -8.04 28.15 27.21
CA LYS A 227 -6.82 28.03 26.40
C LYS A 227 -6.09 26.69 26.52
N LEU A 228 -6.21 26.00 27.67
CA LEU A 228 -5.52 24.73 27.92
C LEU A 228 -6.19 23.56 27.19
N SER A 229 -7.54 23.55 27.13
CA SER A 229 -8.31 22.54 26.38
C SER A 229 -8.12 22.67 24.86
N LYS A 230 -8.08 23.92 24.34
CA LYS A 230 -7.83 24.21 22.92
C LYS A 230 -6.49 23.68 22.42
N ASN A 231 -5.41 23.88 23.20
CA ASN A 231 -4.08 23.40 22.78
C ASN A 231 -4.00 21.87 22.67
N CYS A 232 -4.67 21.14 23.57
CA CYS A 232 -4.69 19.68 23.53
C CYS A 232 -5.46 19.14 22.30
N HIS A 233 -6.64 19.71 22.01
CA HIS A 233 -7.42 19.33 20.82
C HIS A 233 -6.70 19.65 19.51
N THR A 234 -6.01 20.77 19.42
CA THR A 234 -5.24 21.14 18.24
C THR A 234 -4.07 20.19 18.02
N ALA A 235 -3.33 19.82 19.08
CA ALA A 235 -2.22 18.89 18.99
C ALA A 235 -2.67 17.49 18.59
N LEU A 236 -3.77 16.99 19.13
CA LEU A 236 -4.35 15.70 18.75
C LEU A 236 -4.84 15.68 17.31
N SER A 237 -5.48 16.76 16.85
CA SER A 237 -5.95 16.91 15.47
C SER A 237 -4.77 16.90 14.47
N LEU A 238 -3.67 17.60 14.78
CA LEU A 238 -2.47 17.59 13.96
C LEU A 238 -1.80 16.21 13.93
N ALA A 239 -1.69 15.55 15.09
CA ALA A 239 -1.14 14.21 15.18
C ALA A 239 -1.97 13.23 14.37
N LEU A 240 -3.30 13.32 14.46
CA LEU A 240 -4.22 12.48 13.72
C LEU A 240 -4.10 12.68 12.20
N HIS A 241 -3.97 13.94 11.73
CA HIS A 241 -3.76 14.22 10.32
C HIS A 241 -2.47 13.58 9.78
N GLY A 242 -1.38 13.66 10.54
CA GLY A 242 -0.13 12.98 10.20
C GLY A 242 -0.30 11.46 10.12
N VAL A 243 -0.93 10.87 11.13
CA VAL A 243 -1.16 9.42 11.20
C VAL A 243 -2.10 8.94 10.08
N LEU A 244 -3.13 9.71 9.72
CA LEU A 244 -4.01 9.40 8.57
C LEU A 244 -3.21 9.33 7.27
N LYS A 245 -2.34 10.31 7.03
CA LYS A 245 -1.47 10.34 5.86
C LYS A 245 -0.53 9.12 5.81
N ASP A 246 0.14 8.82 6.93
CA ASP A 246 1.07 7.70 7.01
C ASP A 246 0.34 6.35 6.90
N THR A 247 -0.90 6.26 7.41
CA THR A 247 -1.76 5.07 7.23
C THR A 247 -2.12 4.86 5.76
N CYS A 248 -2.42 5.94 5.03
CA CYS A 248 -2.69 5.89 3.59
C CYS A 248 -1.48 5.35 2.81
N VAL A 249 -0.28 5.87 3.11
CA VAL A 249 0.99 5.41 2.51
C VAL A 249 1.25 3.94 2.86
N SER A 250 1.03 3.55 4.11
CA SER A 250 1.20 2.15 4.54
C SER A 250 0.21 1.21 3.84
N MET A 251 -1.04 1.64 3.65
CA MET A 251 -2.03 0.86 2.91
C MET A 251 -1.62 0.68 1.44
N GLU A 252 -1.13 1.73 0.78
CA GLU A 252 -0.62 1.64 -0.58
C GLU A 252 0.57 0.67 -0.67
N LYS A 253 1.55 0.78 0.22
CA LYS A 253 2.70 -0.15 0.29
C LYS A 253 2.25 -1.60 0.42
N LEU A 254 1.28 -1.87 1.28
CA LEU A 254 0.74 -3.23 1.46
C LEU A 254 0.10 -3.75 0.17
N LEU A 255 -0.71 -2.93 -0.52
CA LEU A 255 -1.30 -3.32 -1.80
C LEU A 255 -0.23 -3.60 -2.86
N VAL A 256 0.82 -2.78 -2.94
CA VAL A 256 1.96 -2.98 -3.86
C VAL A 256 2.67 -4.31 -3.56
N MET A 257 2.98 -4.59 -2.30
CA MET A 257 3.60 -5.87 -1.91
C MET A 257 2.74 -7.09 -2.28
N ILE A 258 1.42 -6.97 -2.14
CA ILE A 258 0.49 -8.06 -2.52
C ILE A 258 0.49 -8.25 -4.04
N MET A 259 0.51 -7.17 -4.83
CA MET A 259 0.59 -7.25 -6.30
C MET A 259 1.92 -7.86 -6.77
N ASP A 260 3.04 -7.48 -6.14
CA ASP A 260 4.36 -8.06 -6.43
C ASP A 260 4.39 -9.55 -6.07
N LEU A 261 3.79 -9.96 -4.95
CA LEU A 261 3.67 -11.35 -4.56
C LEU A 261 2.79 -12.15 -5.54
N ASP A 262 1.68 -11.58 -6.02
CA ASP A 262 0.81 -12.23 -7.00
C ASP A 262 1.52 -12.36 -8.36
N MET A 263 2.35 -11.38 -8.77
CA MET A 263 3.16 -11.46 -9.97
C MET A 263 4.25 -12.52 -9.84
N ALA A 264 4.98 -12.54 -8.74
CA ALA A 264 6.01 -13.54 -8.48
C ALA A 264 5.43 -14.96 -8.52
N ARG A 265 4.25 -15.16 -7.95
CA ARG A 265 3.52 -16.41 -8.01
C ARG A 265 3.14 -16.79 -9.45
N LYS A 266 2.61 -15.84 -10.24
CA LYS A 266 2.27 -16.07 -11.64
C LYS A 266 3.48 -16.53 -12.45
N ILE A 267 4.63 -15.92 -12.24
CA ILE A 267 5.90 -16.33 -12.87
C ILE A 267 6.27 -17.76 -12.44
N ALA A 268 6.23 -18.02 -11.13
CA ALA A 268 6.53 -19.35 -10.60
C ALA A 268 5.57 -20.45 -11.10
N ASP A 269 4.28 -20.12 -11.32
CA ASP A 269 3.31 -21.03 -11.94
C ASP A 269 3.71 -21.38 -13.40
N ILE A 270 4.13 -20.37 -14.17
CA ILE A 270 4.58 -20.57 -15.58
C ILE A 270 5.84 -21.43 -15.62
N GLU A 271 6.76 -21.23 -14.68
CA GLU A 271 8.03 -21.96 -14.57
C GLU A 271 7.87 -23.35 -13.91
N GLY A 272 6.67 -23.67 -13.41
CA GLY A 272 6.41 -24.95 -12.74
C GLY A 272 6.99 -25.07 -11.32
N HIS A 273 7.30 -23.94 -10.69
CA HIS A 273 7.89 -23.88 -9.33
C HIS A 273 6.85 -23.88 -8.21
N THR A 274 5.57 -23.76 -8.53
CA THR A 274 4.50 -23.82 -7.52
C THR A 274 4.15 -25.24 -7.12
N THR A 275 3.61 -25.40 -5.91
CA THR A 275 3.19 -26.69 -5.36
C THR A 275 1.68 -26.70 -5.11
N ARG A 276 1.11 -27.89 -4.86
CA ARG A 276 -0.30 -28.03 -4.46
C ARG A 276 -0.66 -27.25 -3.18
N GLY A 277 0.33 -26.94 -2.35
CA GLY A 277 0.15 -26.13 -1.14
C GLY A 277 -0.06 -24.62 -1.45
N ASP A 278 0.38 -24.18 -2.62
CA ASP A 278 0.21 -22.81 -3.09
C ASP A 278 -1.22 -22.65 -3.68
N SER A 279 -2.24 -22.74 -2.83
CA SER A 279 -3.65 -22.67 -3.24
C SER A 279 -3.95 -21.45 -4.11
N PRO A 280 -4.62 -21.60 -5.26
CA PRO A 280 -4.94 -20.46 -6.12
C PRO A 280 -5.89 -19.50 -5.40
N ARG A 281 -5.51 -18.24 -5.35
CA ARG A 281 -6.37 -17.14 -4.92
C ARG A 281 -6.63 -16.20 -6.09
N THR A 282 -7.74 -15.49 -6.05
CA THR A 282 -8.00 -14.41 -7.02
C THR A 282 -6.91 -13.36 -6.89
N PRO A 283 -6.19 -12.99 -7.96
CA PRO A 283 -5.20 -11.93 -7.88
C PRO A 283 -5.80 -10.61 -7.39
N LEU A 284 -5.01 -9.83 -6.65
CA LEU A 284 -5.46 -8.52 -6.16
C LEU A 284 -5.89 -7.60 -7.30
N MET A 285 -5.19 -7.63 -8.43
CA MET A 285 -5.53 -6.84 -9.62
C MET A 285 -6.97 -7.10 -10.09
N ASP A 286 -7.41 -8.35 -10.13
CA ASP A 286 -8.78 -8.68 -10.54
C ASP A 286 -9.82 -8.12 -9.55
N ILE A 287 -9.51 -8.15 -8.25
CA ILE A 287 -10.39 -7.59 -7.22
C ILE A 287 -10.48 -6.07 -7.34
N ILE A 288 -9.35 -5.38 -7.55
CA ILE A 288 -9.32 -3.93 -7.78
C ILE A 288 -10.17 -3.56 -8.99
N LEU A 289 -9.97 -4.25 -10.12
CA LEU A 289 -10.71 -3.98 -11.35
C LEU A 289 -12.21 -4.23 -11.18
N ASP A 290 -12.60 -5.24 -10.43
CA ASP A 290 -14.01 -5.53 -10.15
C ASP A 290 -14.62 -4.44 -9.26
N GLU A 291 -13.95 -4.04 -8.16
CA GLU A 291 -14.44 -2.99 -7.26
C GLU A 291 -14.54 -1.62 -7.96
N LEU A 292 -13.52 -1.23 -8.72
CA LEU A 292 -13.54 0.01 -9.51
C LEU A 292 -14.60 -0.02 -10.64
N SER A 293 -14.91 -1.19 -11.17
CA SER A 293 -15.98 -1.34 -12.18
C SER A 293 -17.38 -1.28 -11.56
N TYR A 294 -17.51 -1.78 -10.32
CA TYR A 294 -18.75 -1.71 -9.56
C TYR A 294 -19.02 -0.28 -9.07
N ASN A 295 -18.03 0.38 -8.50
CA ASN A 295 -18.10 1.76 -8.02
C ASN A 295 -17.16 2.67 -8.83
N LYS A 296 -17.67 3.22 -9.93
CA LYS A 296 -16.90 4.07 -10.85
C LYS A 296 -16.49 5.39 -10.22
N ASP A 297 -17.24 5.88 -9.24
CA ASP A 297 -16.94 7.14 -8.52
C ASP A 297 -15.67 7.00 -7.66
N SER A 298 -15.28 5.78 -7.32
CA SER A 298 -14.02 5.50 -6.63
C SER A 298 -12.79 5.57 -7.55
N VAL A 299 -12.94 5.50 -8.87
CA VAL A 299 -11.81 5.49 -9.82
C VAL A 299 -10.94 6.76 -9.69
N PRO A 300 -11.50 7.99 -9.72
CA PRO A 300 -10.71 9.20 -9.56
C PRO A 300 -9.99 9.26 -8.22
N VAL A 301 -10.67 8.89 -7.14
CA VAL A 301 -10.13 8.90 -5.78
C VAL A 301 -8.97 7.91 -5.67
N PHE A 302 -9.17 6.69 -6.12
CA PHE A 302 -8.17 5.62 -6.09
C PHE A 302 -6.93 5.99 -6.91
N LEU A 303 -7.08 6.45 -8.16
CA LEU A 303 -5.95 6.80 -9.01
C LEU A 303 -5.17 8.01 -8.51
N LYS A 304 -5.82 8.94 -7.81
CA LYS A 304 -5.15 10.08 -7.19
C LYS A 304 -4.23 9.67 -6.05
N ILE A 305 -4.66 8.70 -5.23
CA ILE A 305 -3.92 8.26 -4.05
C ILE A 305 -2.81 7.28 -4.43
N PHE A 306 -3.12 6.32 -5.31
CA PHE A 306 -2.18 5.28 -5.70
C PHE A 306 -1.02 5.86 -6.48
N SER A 307 0.17 5.94 -5.88
CA SER A 307 1.33 6.69 -6.40
C SER A 307 2.31 5.81 -7.18
N GLU A 308 2.35 4.49 -6.92
CA GLU A 308 3.29 3.59 -7.58
C GLU A 308 3.02 3.49 -9.09
N SER A 309 3.95 4.05 -9.89
CA SER A 309 3.74 4.27 -11.33
C SER A 309 3.53 2.97 -12.11
N LYS A 310 4.30 1.91 -11.79
CA LYS A 310 4.21 0.60 -12.47
C LYS A 310 2.80 0.02 -12.34
N TRP A 311 2.32 -0.09 -11.09
CA TRP A 311 1.03 -0.69 -10.82
C TRP A 311 -0.14 0.23 -11.18
N LYS A 312 0.02 1.55 -11.04
CA LYS A 312 -0.97 2.52 -11.53
C LYS A 312 -1.20 2.37 -13.03
N LEU A 313 -0.12 2.30 -13.81
CA LEU A 313 -0.20 2.10 -15.25
C LEU A 313 -0.90 0.78 -15.60
N GLU A 314 -0.53 -0.30 -14.92
CA GLU A 314 -1.13 -1.62 -15.14
C GLU A 314 -2.64 -1.61 -14.85
N ILE A 315 -3.07 -1.00 -13.73
CA ILE A 315 -4.49 -0.85 -13.39
C ILE A 315 -5.23 -0.07 -14.48
N VAL A 316 -4.68 1.07 -14.93
CA VAL A 316 -5.29 1.90 -15.96
C VAL A 316 -5.43 1.12 -17.28
N VAL A 317 -4.36 0.46 -17.71
CA VAL A 317 -4.35 -0.33 -18.94
C VAL A 317 -5.38 -1.45 -18.87
N GLN A 318 -5.38 -2.27 -17.83
CA GLN A 318 -6.32 -3.37 -17.69
C GLN A 318 -7.76 -2.90 -17.56
N TYR A 319 -7.99 -1.79 -16.85
CA TYR A 319 -9.32 -1.20 -16.74
C TYR A 319 -9.85 -0.72 -18.09
N LEU A 320 -9.05 -0.02 -18.90
CA LEU A 320 -9.42 0.39 -20.25
C LEU A 320 -9.69 -0.81 -21.15
N TRP A 321 -8.80 -1.81 -21.16
CA TRP A 321 -8.94 -3.01 -21.97
C TRP A 321 -10.17 -3.84 -21.61
N LYS A 322 -10.62 -3.85 -20.36
CA LYS A 322 -11.89 -4.48 -19.93
C LYS A 322 -13.10 -3.98 -20.73
N TYR A 323 -13.07 -2.71 -21.17
CA TYR A 323 -14.18 -2.06 -21.88
C TYR A 323 -13.95 -1.90 -23.39
N ILE A 324 -12.69 -1.87 -23.83
CA ILE A 324 -12.30 -1.77 -25.24
C ILE A 324 -12.50 -3.11 -25.97
N THR A 325 -12.07 -4.20 -25.35
CA THR A 325 -12.19 -5.53 -25.94
C THR A 325 -13.66 -5.97 -25.99
N LYS A 326 -14.16 -6.28 -27.20
CA LYS A 326 -15.39 -7.02 -27.29
C LYS A 326 -15.18 -8.41 -26.67
N PRO A 327 -16.14 -8.96 -25.90
CA PRO A 327 -16.08 -10.34 -25.52
C PRO A 327 -16.16 -11.20 -26.79
N SER A 328 -15.02 -11.46 -27.42
CA SER A 328 -14.95 -12.50 -28.45
C SER A 328 -15.20 -13.82 -27.74
N VAL A 329 -16.07 -14.65 -28.33
CA VAL A 329 -16.31 -16.03 -27.93
C VAL A 329 -14.94 -16.65 -27.59
N ARG A 330 -14.71 -17.01 -26.34
CA ARG A 330 -13.47 -17.65 -25.87
C ARG A 330 -13.33 -18.99 -26.61
N THR A 331 -12.64 -18.98 -27.71
CA THR A 331 -12.12 -20.22 -28.28
C THR A 331 -11.02 -20.69 -27.33
N ARG A 332 -11.11 -21.93 -26.88
CA ARG A 332 -10.25 -22.61 -25.89
C ARG A 332 -8.75 -22.65 -26.24
N LYS A 333 -8.26 -21.88 -27.19
CA LYS A 333 -6.90 -21.92 -27.74
C LYS A 333 -6.23 -20.57 -27.91
N SER A 334 -6.41 -19.59 -27.03
CA SER A 334 -5.53 -18.42 -27.04
C SER A 334 -4.81 -18.32 -25.69
N ASN A 335 -3.72 -19.08 -25.55
CA ASN A 335 -2.59 -18.71 -24.70
C ASN A 335 -1.83 -17.51 -25.33
N GLY A 336 -2.53 -16.62 -26.03
CA GLY A 336 -1.99 -15.38 -26.51
C GLY A 336 -1.87 -14.42 -25.35
N HIS A 337 -0.65 -14.27 -24.79
CA HIS A 337 -0.25 -12.99 -24.24
C HIS A 337 -0.67 -11.95 -25.27
N THR A 338 -1.62 -11.09 -24.94
CA THR A 338 -1.95 -9.94 -25.76
C THR A 338 -0.77 -8.97 -25.63
N GLU A 339 0.25 -9.14 -26.48
CA GLU A 339 1.36 -8.19 -26.65
C GLU A 339 0.86 -6.76 -26.91
N ASP A 340 -0.40 -6.63 -27.28
CA ASP A 340 -1.09 -5.36 -27.56
C ASP A 340 -1.71 -4.68 -26.33
N ALA A 341 -1.73 -5.31 -25.14
CA ALA A 341 -2.32 -4.73 -23.93
C ALA A 341 -1.35 -3.73 -23.27
N THR A 342 -0.91 -2.73 -24.06
CA THR A 342 -0.06 -1.62 -23.60
C THR A 342 -0.88 -0.33 -23.51
N PHE A 343 -0.32 0.68 -22.85
CA PHE A 343 -0.95 2.01 -22.78
C PHE A 343 -1.06 2.65 -24.17
N ASP A 344 0.00 2.58 -24.97
CA ASP A 344 -0.01 3.09 -26.34
C ASP A 344 -1.02 2.34 -27.22
N GLY A 345 -1.18 1.03 -27.01
CA GLY A 345 -2.25 0.25 -27.65
C GLY A 345 -3.63 0.74 -27.25
N ALA A 346 -3.84 1.04 -25.97
CA ALA A 346 -5.09 1.61 -25.47
C ALA A 346 -5.35 3.01 -26.07
N LEU A 347 -4.35 3.89 -26.13
CA LEU A 347 -4.46 5.21 -26.75
C LEU A 347 -4.85 5.13 -28.22
N LYS A 348 -4.27 4.20 -29.00
CA LYS A 348 -4.62 3.99 -30.41
C LYS A 348 -6.09 3.61 -30.62
N CYS A 349 -6.73 2.96 -29.63
CA CYS A 349 -8.15 2.61 -29.72
C CYS A 349 -9.06 3.86 -29.75
N PHE A 350 -8.61 5.00 -29.25
CA PHE A 350 -9.35 6.28 -29.30
C PHE A 350 -9.40 6.88 -30.70
N SER A 351 -8.55 6.47 -31.64
CA SER A 351 -8.61 6.89 -33.05
C SER A 351 -9.92 6.43 -33.73
N ASN A 352 -10.62 5.42 -33.16
CA ASN A 352 -11.90 4.95 -33.66
C ASN A 352 -13.06 5.64 -32.91
N LYS A 353 -13.73 6.60 -33.55
CA LYS A 353 -14.87 7.34 -32.97
C LYS A 353 -15.97 6.44 -32.40
N THR A 354 -16.28 5.30 -33.07
CA THR A 354 -17.29 4.36 -32.59
C THR A 354 -16.86 3.67 -31.31
N GLY A 355 -15.59 3.28 -31.21
CA GLY A 355 -15.00 2.68 -30.02
C GLY A 355 -14.99 3.68 -28.86
N THR A 356 -14.52 4.91 -29.10
CA THR A 356 -14.49 5.99 -28.13
C THR A 356 -15.89 6.32 -27.58
N LYS A 357 -16.90 6.44 -28.46
CA LYS A 357 -18.30 6.66 -28.06
C LYS A 357 -18.86 5.51 -27.21
N SER A 358 -18.52 4.28 -27.54
CA SER A 358 -18.93 3.11 -26.76
C SER A 358 -18.28 3.10 -25.39
N LEU A 359 -17.00 3.48 -25.29
CA LEU A 359 -16.26 3.57 -24.03
C LEU A 359 -16.84 4.64 -23.13
N ILE A 360 -17.03 5.86 -23.65
CA ILE A 360 -17.65 6.99 -22.91
C ILE A 360 -19.03 6.58 -22.36
N LYS A 361 -19.86 5.91 -23.18
CA LYS A 361 -21.18 5.44 -22.75
C LYS A 361 -21.09 4.43 -21.59
N LYS A 362 -20.06 3.59 -21.54
CA LYS A 362 -19.90 2.53 -20.52
C LYS A 362 -19.35 3.03 -19.21
N ILE A 363 -18.36 3.93 -19.22
CA ILE A 363 -17.64 4.33 -18.02
C ILE A 363 -17.73 5.82 -17.68
N GLY A 364 -18.26 6.64 -18.56
CA GLY A 364 -18.34 8.10 -18.39
C GLY A 364 -17.11 8.84 -18.94
N VAL A 365 -17.32 10.04 -19.45
CA VAL A 365 -16.25 10.84 -20.06
C VAL A 365 -15.21 11.29 -19.03
N ASP A 366 -15.66 11.65 -17.82
CA ASP A 366 -14.77 12.10 -16.74
C ASP A 366 -13.83 10.97 -16.27
N VAL A 367 -14.36 9.75 -16.08
CA VAL A 367 -13.56 8.58 -15.72
C VAL A 367 -12.52 8.27 -16.82
N VAL A 368 -12.90 8.39 -18.10
CA VAL A 368 -11.94 8.23 -19.22
C VAL A 368 -10.83 9.27 -19.13
N GLN A 369 -11.14 10.55 -18.87
CA GLN A 369 -10.14 11.60 -18.70
C GLN A 369 -9.18 11.30 -17.54
N PHE A 370 -9.71 10.86 -16.39
CA PHE A 370 -8.87 10.46 -15.24
C PHE A 370 -7.93 9.31 -15.60
N LEU A 371 -8.47 8.26 -16.25
CA LEU A 371 -7.66 7.10 -16.67
C LEU A 371 -6.55 7.51 -17.62
N LEU A 372 -6.88 8.29 -18.65
CA LEU A 372 -5.89 8.76 -19.64
C LEU A 372 -4.81 9.63 -18.99
N ALA A 373 -5.20 10.61 -18.17
CA ALA A 373 -4.25 11.54 -17.56
C ALA A 373 -3.31 10.81 -16.57
N HIS A 374 -3.85 9.99 -15.67
CA HIS A 374 -3.04 9.23 -14.72
C HIS A 374 -2.20 8.14 -15.39
N GLY A 375 -2.74 7.48 -16.42
CA GLY A 375 -1.99 6.52 -17.22
C GLY A 375 -0.82 7.17 -17.94
N PHE A 376 -1.02 8.33 -18.54
CA PHE A 376 0.04 9.09 -19.21
C PHE A 376 1.13 9.54 -18.24
N GLN A 377 0.77 10.11 -17.07
CA GLN A 377 1.75 10.49 -16.06
C GLN A 377 2.57 9.30 -15.55
N ALA A 378 1.91 8.17 -15.30
CA ALA A 378 2.57 6.94 -14.86
C ALA A 378 3.49 6.38 -15.97
N HIS A 379 3.03 6.38 -17.22
CA HIS A 379 3.81 5.93 -18.38
C HIS A 379 5.08 6.78 -18.58
N LEU A 380 4.96 8.12 -18.54
CA LEU A 380 6.13 9.02 -18.60
C LEU A 380 7.12 8.76 -17.46
N SER A 381 6.61 8.55 -16.24
CA SER A 381 7.47 8.23 -15.09
C SER A 381 8.28 6.96 -15.28
N ILE A 382 7.72 5.95 -15.93
CA ILE A 382 8.41 4.68 -16.23
C ILE A 382 9.44 4.88 -17.35
N LEU A 383 9.05 5.57 -18.45
CA LEU A 383 9.96 5.85 -19.56
C LEU A 383 11.17 6.68 -19.13
N SER A 384 10.96 7.67 -18.24
CA SER A 384 12.05 8.51 -17.74
C SER A 384 13.04 7.73 -16.86
N LYS A 385 12.59 6.73 -16.12
CA LYS A 385 13.46 5.85 -15.31
C LYS A 385 14.22 4.82 -16.16
N GLY A 386 13.61 4.32 -17.25
CA GLY A 386 14.22 3.32 -18.13
C GLY A 386 15.35 3.85 -19.03
N ASN A 387 15.35 5.16 -19.34
CA ASN A 387 16.27 5.78 -20.29
C ASN A 387 17.62 6.25 -19.71
N ALA A 388 17.95 5.87 -18.46
CA ALA A 388 19.23 6.25 -17.86
C ALA A 388 20.47 5.64 -18.55
N GLY A 389 20.29 4.69 -19.49
CA GLY A 389 21.37 3.98 -20.19
C GLY A 389 21.49 4.22 -21.70
N ASP A 390 20.41 4.61 -22.41
CA ASP A 390 20.40 4.72 -23.89
C ASP A 390 19.78 6.04 -24.36
N LYS A 391 20.61 7.03 -24.64
CA LYS A 391 20.19 8.42 -24.90
C LYS A 391 19.50 8.68 -26.26
N GLN A 392 19.58 7.80 -27.26
CA GLN A 392 19.08 8.10 -28.61
C GLN A 392 17.76 7.45 -29.01
N GLY A 393 17.37 6.32 -28.43
CA GLY A 393 16.08 5.67 -28.75
C GLY A 393 14.90 6.12 -27.87
N GLY A 394 15.19 6.56 -26.67
CA GLY A 394 14.18 6.90 -25.67
C GLY A 394 13.41 8.20 -25.94
N ASP A 395 14.04 9.18 -26.58
CA ASP A 395 13.47 10.49 -26.82
C ASP A 395 12.35 10.46 -27.87
N SER A 396 12.51 9.65 -28.93
CA SER A 396 11.46 9.48 -29.95
C SER A 396 10.22 8.80 -29.36
N ALA A 397 10.39 7.74 -28.58
CA ALA A 397 9.27 7.02 -27.98
C ALA A 397 8.42 7.90 -27.04
N ILE A 398 9.07 8.79 -26.30
CA ILE A 398 8.38 9.75 -25.42
C ILE A 398 7.57 10.75 -26.25
N VAL A 399 8.14 11.28 -27.33
CA VAL A 399 7.45 12.24 -28.23
C VAL A 399 6.26 11.57 -28.90
N ASP A 400 6.42 10.35 -29.41
CA ASP A 400 5.35 9.58 -30.04
C ASP A 400 4.20 9.31 -29.06
N SER A 401 4.52 8.93 -27.83
CA SER A 401 3.50 8.72 -26.78
C SER A 401 2.77 10.02 -26.43
N CYS A 402 3.47 11.17 -26.36
CA CYS A 402 2.85 12.49 -26.17
C CYS A 402 1.89 12.86 -27.30
N GLN A 403 2.29 12.65 -28.56
CA GLN A 403 1.45 12.92 -29.73
C GLN A 403 0.20 12.04 -29.74
N THR A 404 0.37 10.74 -29.46
CA THR A 404 -0.74 9.79 -29.38
C THR A 404 -1.71 10.14 -28.25
N PHE A 405 -1.21 10.58 -27.11
CA PHE A 405 -2.01 11.03 -25.98
C PHE A 405 -2.86 12.28 -26.32
N ILE A 406 -2.24 13.31 -26.94
CA ILE A 406 -2.97 14.51 -27.39
C ILE A 406 -4.06 14.10 -28.40
N SER A 407 -3.75 13.25 -29.37
CA SER A 407 -4.71 12.76 -30.37
C SER A 407 -5.88 11.99 -29.73
N ALA A 408 -5.65 11.26 -28.64
CA ALA A 408 -6.71 10.59 -27.90
C ALA A 408 -7.67 11.58 -27.22
N PHE A 409 -7.15 12.67 -26.61
CA PHE A 409 -7.98 13.73 -26.05
C PHE A 409 -8.76 14.53 -27.11
N ASP A 410 -8.17 14.81 -28.27
CA ASP A 410 -8.86 15.44 -29.41
C ASP A 410 -10.01 14.55 -29.90
N SER A 411 -9.80 13.25 -29.93
CA SER A 411 -10.85 12.27 -30.28
C SER A 411 -11.98 12.25 -29.27
N LEU A 412 -11.67 12.33 -27.96
CA LEU A 412 -12.68 12.49 -26.91
C LEU A 412 -13.52 13.74 -27.13
N ARG A 413 -12.86 14.88 -27.31
CA ARG A 413 -13.52 16.17 -27.53
C ARG A 413 -14.36 16.22 -28.79
N SER A 414 -13.90 15.55 -29.87
CA SER A 414 -14.67 15.44 -31.11
C SER A 414 -15.88 14.51 -31.00
N THR A 415 -15.87 13.62 -30.01
CA THR A 415 -16.95 12.65 -29.74
C THR A 415 -18.01 13.25 -28.81
N ASP A 416 -17.60 14.05 -27.85
CA ASP A 416 -18.44 14.77 -26.90
C ASP A 416 -18.05 16.26 -26.91
N ALA A 417 -18.74 17.03 -27.77
CA ALA A 417 -18.47 18.46 -27.95
C ALA A 417 -18.80 19.32 -26.71
N GLN A 418 -19.57 18.78 -25.76
CA GLN A 418 -19.92 19.42 -24.50
C GLN A 418 -18.94 19.08 -23.37
N MET A 419 -17.97 18.22 -23.62
CA MET A 419 -17.00 17.77 -22.63
C MET A 419 -16.16 18.95 -22.11
N GLU A 420 -16.18 19.17 -20.82
CA GLU A 420 -15.21 20.04 -20.16
C GLU A 420 -13.94 19.24 -19.84
N ILE A 421 -12.77 19.79 -20.18
CA ILE A 421 -11.49 19.14 -19.84
C ILE A 421 -11.22 19.37 -18.35
N LEU A 422 -11.11 18.29 -17.61
CA LEU A 422 -10.79 18.30 -16.18
C LEU A 422 -9.39 18.88 -15.94
N SER A 423 -9.15 19.44 -14.73
CA SER A 423 -7.86 20.04 -14.36
C SER A 423 -6.68 19.11 -14.59
N ILE A 424 -6.81 17.82 -14.21
CA ILE A 424 -5.77 16.82 -14.42
C ILE A 424 -5.52 16.52 -15.91
N GLY A 425 -6.57 16.55 -16.73
CA GLY A 425 -6.46 16.44 -18.19
C GLY A 425 -5.73 17.62 -18.80
N LYS A 426 -6.02 18.86 -18.33
CA LYS A 426 -5.31 20.08 -18.76
C LYS A 426 -3.84 20.02 -18.41
N GLU A 427 -3.51 19.59 -17.19
CA GLU A 427 -2.12 19.42 -16.72
C GLU A 427 -1.36 18.38 -17.55
N ALA A 428 -1.96 17.22 -17.81
CA ALA A 428 -1.35 16.18 -18.61
C ALA A 428 -1.14 16.62 -20.07
N LEU A 429 -2.11 17.32 -20.68
CA LEU A 429 -1.99 17.88 -22.03
C LEU A 429 -0.90 18.96 -22.12
N PHE A 430 -0.81 19.84 -21.11
CA PHE A 430 0.25 20.85 -21.04
C PHE A 430 1.63 20.17 -20.94
N THR A 431 1.75 19.15 -20.10
CA THR A 431 2.98 18.36 -19.98
C THR A 431 3.37 17.72 -21.31
N ALA A 432 2.43 17.08 -22.03
CA ALA A 432 2.68 16.47 -23.32
C ALA A 432 3.14 17.49 -24.37
N ALA A 433 2.44 18.62 -24.47
CA ALA A 433 2.80 19.70 -25.40
C ALA A 433 4.18 20.29 -25.09
N THR A 434 4.50 20.49 -23.81
CA THR A 434 5.82 21.00 -23.38
C THR A 434 6.94 20.04 -23.76
N ILE A 435 6.75 18.74 -23.56
CA ILE A 435 7.76 17.72 -23.93
C ILE A 435 7.99 17.73 -25.43
N ILE A 436 6.94 17.76 -26.25
CA ILE A 436 7.07 17.85 -27.71
C ILE A 436 7.85 19.11 -28.11
N PHE A 437 7.49 20.26 -27.55
CA PHE A 437 8.16 21.54 -27.85
C PHE A 437 9.65 21.54 -27.47
N MET A 438 10.02 20.93 -26.34
CA MET A 438 11.42 20.87 -25.89
C MET A 438 12.29 19.90 -26.70
N LYS A 439 11.67 18.93 -27.37
CA LYS A 439 12.38 17.86 -28.10
C LYS A 439 12.25 18.00 -29.63
N SER A 440 11.48 18.99 -30.12
CA SER A 440 11.43 19.40 -31.54
C SER A 440 12.57 20.37 -31.85
#